data_d9b99e8f48d48adf47d670d1d47fc027
#
_entry.id   d9b99e8f48d48adf47d670d1d47fc027
#
_cell.length_a   1.000
_cell.length_b   1.000
_cell.length_c   1.000
_cell.angle_alpha   90.00
_cell.angle_beta   90.00
_cell.angle_gamma   90.00
#
_symmetry.space_group_name_H-M   'P 1'
#
loop_
_entity.id
_entity.type
_entity.pdbx_description
1 polymer ?
#
loop_
_entity_poly.entity_id
_entity_poly.type
_entity_poly.pdbx_seq_one_letter_code
_entity_poly.pdbx_strand_id
1 'polypeptide(L)'
;CAELVPQLVLPGVQGVGLAVLKTPLMNCVDGSTDAVSIYAPAAGLLHALARCEEQLNAEFANGASRVFASEDLLRPDAQGRRALQDDLFVGLPDDPANVGVTVYSPALREGSYLARKQDLLRGCESLLGLRRGILSEVETPAEPRTATEIAATSVDYDLTIRDLQSAWTDTVQQAMALCSALGAVYGLDGLPQTAAPAIDWGDGVLYDRARIWAEQRELVDAGLLRPELALAWYFDLPHETEAELAEIRRRFMGDSGRAQ
;
A
#
# COMPACT_ATOMS: atom_id res chain seq x y z
N CYS A 1 -8.45 17.49 39.88
CA CYS A 1 -9.76 17.48 39.23
C CYS A 1 -10.69 16.65 40.10
N ALA A 2 -11.45 17.32 40.97
CA ALA A 2 -12.37 16.69 41.92
C ALA A 2 -13.64 16.10 41.24
N GLU A 3 -13.81 16.35 39.97
CA GLU A 3 -15.00 15.96 39.17
C GLU A 3 -14.78 14.70 38.31
N LEU A 4 -13.55 14.16 38.27
CA LEU A 4 -13.29 12.95 37.51
C LEU A 4 -13.67 11.72 38.33
N VAL A 5 -14.67 10.98 37.87
CA VAL A 5 -15.05 9.67 38.42
C VAL A 5 -14.21 8.58 37.78
N PRO A 6 -13.77 7.57 38.56
CA PRO A 6 -12.94 6.48 38.03
C PRO A 6 -13.69 5.59 37.02
N GLN A 7 -15.01 5.58 37.05
CA GLN A 7 -15.87 4.83 36.16
C GLN A 7 -17.09 5.66 35.77
N LEU A 8 -17.27 5.87 34.47
CA LEU A 8 -18.44 6.52 33.90
C LEU A 8 -19.30 5.48 33.17
N VAL A 9 -20.54 5.33 33.59
CA VAL A 9 -21.53 4.49 32.91
C VAL A 9 -22.40 5.40 32.06
N LEU A 10 -22.35 5.23 30.74
CA LEU A 10 -23.19 5.97 29.80
C LEU A 10 -24.40 5.14 29.44
N PRO A 11 -25.63 5.54 29.86
CA PRO A 11 -26.85 4.79 29.54
C PRO A 11 -27.08 4.80 28.01
N GLY A 12 -27.40 3.65 27.47
CA GLY A 12 -27.63 3.49 26.02
C GLY A 12 -26.38 3.25 25.16
N VAL A 13 -25.18 3.40 25.71
CA VAL A 13 -23.93 3.06 25.02
C VAL A 13 -23.59 1.61 25.34
N GLN A 14 -23.57 0.76 24.34
CA GLN A 14 -23.15 -0.63 24.49
C GLN A 14 -21.67 -0.82 24.10
N GLY A 15 -20.95 -1.66 24.82
CA GLY A 15 -19.54 -1.96 24.57
C GLY A 15 -18.57 -0.97 25.22
N VAL A 16 -17.37 -0.88 24.68
CA VAL A 16 -16.26 -0.08 25.26
C VAL A 16 -16.28 1.40 24.90
N GLY A 17 -17.30 1.87 24.20
CA GLY A 17 -17.37 3.27 23.78
C GLY A 17 -16.33 3.69 22.76
N LEU A 18 -15.79 2.74 22.00
CA LEU A 18 -14.81 2.92 20.94
C LEU A 18 -15.24 2.16 19.69
N ALA A 19 -15.07 2.77 18.53
CA ALA A 19 -15.08 2.07 17.25
C ALA A 19 -13.66 1.57 16.97
N VAL A 20 -13.50 0.28 16.75
CA VAL A 20 -12.18 -0.34 16.60
C VAL A 20 -12.07 -0.96 15.22
N LEU A 21 -11.13 -0.46 14.42
CA LEU A 21 -10.75 -1.09 13.17
C LEU A 21 -9.87 -2.32 13.47
N LYS A 22 -10.40 -3.49 13.12
CA LYS A 22 -9.63 -4.73 13.16
C LYS A 22 -9.23 -5.11 11.74
N THR A 23 -7.95 -5.43 11.55
CA THR A 23 -7.49 -5.99 10.27
C THR A 23 -8.19 -7.33 10.02
N PRO A 24 -8.65 -7.61 8.78
CA PRO A 24 -9.34 -8.85 8.45
C PRO A 24 -8.35 -10.01 8.24
N LEU A 25 -7.41 -10.17 9.17
CA LEU A 25 -6.38 -11.20 9.11
C LEU A 25 -6.51 -12.15 10.29
N MET A 26 -6.30 -13.42 10.02
CA MET A 26 -6.24 -14.45 11.06
C MET A 26 -4.97 -14.26 11.91
N ASN A 27 -5.13 -14.22 13.21
CA ASN A 27 -4.00 -14.22 14.13
C ASN A 27 -3.39 -15.62 14.22
N CYS A 28 -2.31 -15.84 13.46
CA CYS A 28 -1.57 -17.10 13.47
C CYS A 28 -0.48 -17.15 14.57
N VAL A 29 -0.35 -16.10 15.39
CA VAL A 29 0.65 -16.06 16.47
C VAL A 29 0.20 -16.85 17.68
N ASP A 30 -1.04 -16.62 18.12
CA ASP A 30 -1.60 -17.26 19.31
C ASP A 30 -3.02 -17.82 19.09
N GLY A 31 -3.59 -17.66 17.89
CA GLY A 31 -4.93 -18.12 17.55
C GLY A 31 -6.07 -17.35 18.21
N SER A 32 -5.78 -16.22 18.85
CA SER A 32 -6.78 -15.34 19.46
C SER A 32 -7.56 -14.55 18.39
N THR A 33 -8.62 -13.88 18.82
CA THR A 33 -9.38 -12.95 17.98
C THR A 33 -8.79 -11.54 17.92
N ASP A 34 -7.60 -11.36 18.47
CA ASP A 34 -6.91 -10.08 18.45
C ASP A 34 -6.41 -9.74 17.04
N ALA A 35 -6.52 -8.47 16.69
CA ALA A 35 -6.06 -8.02 15.39
C ALA A 35 -4.54 -8.08 15.30
N VAL A 36 -4.04 -8.55 14.17
CA VAL A 36 -2.61 -8.55 13.85
C VAL A 36 -2.32 -7.46 12.80
N SER A 37 -1.07 -7.04 12.72
CA SER A 37 -0.66 -6.08 11.71
C SER A 37 -0.88 -6.63 10.30
N ILE A 38 -1.26 -5.76 9.36
CA ILE A 38 -1.46 -6.12 7.95
C ILE A 38 -0.21 -6.77 7.33
N TYR A 39 0.98 -6.41 7.80
CA TYR A 39 2.25 -6.97 7.35
C TYR A 39 2.73 -8.18 8.17
N ALA A 40 1.98 -8.62 9.16
CA ALA A 40 2.39 -9.75 10.01
C ALA A 40 2.78 -11.01 9.21
N PRO A 41 2.06 -11.42 8.15
CA PRO A 41 2.45 -12.58 7.34
C PRO A 41 3.81 -12.42 6.67
N ALA A 42 4.21 -11.19 6.34
CA ALA A 42 5.46 -10.89 5.64
C ALA A 42 6.60 -10.46 6.57
N ALA A 43 6.41 -10.44 7.90
CA ALA A 43 7.39 -9.91 8.85
C ALA A 43 8.79 -10.52 8.69
N GLY A 44 8.88 -11.84 8.49
CA GLY A 44 10.15 -12.53 8.24
C GLY A 44 10.87 -12.07 6.97
N LEU A 45 10.11 -11.82 5.90
CA LEU A 45 10.66 -11.31 4.64
C LEU A 45 11.08 -9.85 4.75
N LEU A 46 10.34 -9.02 5.51
CA LEU A 46 10.71 -7.63 5.77
C LEU A 46 12.03 -7.53 6.54
N HIS A 47 12.24 -8.40 7.54
CA HIS A 47 13.53 -8.50 8.23
C HIS A 47 14.67 -8.98 7.30
N ALA A 48 14.38 -9.90 6.39
CA ALA A 48 15.35 -10.34 5.39
C ALA A 48 15.68 -9.23 4.39
N LEU A 49 14.68 -8.41 4.02
CA LEU A 49 14.84 -7.25 3.15
C LEU A 49 15.72 -6.18 3.79
N ALA A 50 15.47 -5.84 5.06
CA ALA A 50 16.30 -4.90 5.81
C ALA A 50 17.76 -5.36 5.85
N ARG A 51 18.02 -6.63 6.16
CA ARG A 51 19.38 -7.19 6.13
C ARG A 51 20.01 -7.19 4.73
N CYS A 52 19.23 -7.42 3.67
CA CYS A 52 19.73 -7.33 2.31
C CYS A 52 20.17 -5.90 1.95
N GLU A 53 19.43 -4.89 2.38
CA GLU A 53 19.80 -3.47 2.20
C GLU A 53 21.06 -3.11 2.99
N GLU A 54 21.18 -3.56 4.24
CA GLU A 54 22.40 -3.36 5.04
C GLU A 54 23.64 -3.99 4.36
N GLN A 55 23.49 -5.21 3.82
CA GLN A 55 24.57 -5.89 3.11
C GLN A 55 24.95 -5.19 1.81
N LEU A 56 23.96 -4.70 1.05
CA LEU A 56 24.19 -3.92 -0.15
C LEU A 56 24.95 -2.62 0.15
N ASN A 57 24.53 -1.90 1.17
CA ASN A 57 25.21 -0.69 1.63
C ASN A 57 26.64 -0.97 2.10
N ALA A 58 26.86 -2.08 2.83
CA ALA A 58 28.18 -2.52 3.23
C ALA A 58 29.07 -2.92 2.03
N GLU A 59 28.49 -3.55 0.99
CA GLU A 59 29.21 -3.89 -0.24
C GLU A 59 29.71 -2.63 -0.94
N PHE A 60 28.88 -1.57 -1.05
CA PHE A 60 29.32 -0.29 -1.61
C PHE A 60 30.37 0.40 -0.76
N ALA A 61 30.19 0.43 0.55
CA ALA A 61 31.16 1.05 1.48
C ALA A 61 32.52 0.33 1.45
N ASN A 62 32.51 -1.01 1.41
CA ASN A 62 33.74 -1.82 1.38
C ASN A 62 34.35 -1.93 -0.02
N GLY A 63 33.53 -1.79 -1.08
CA GLY A 63 33.95 -1.85 -2.47
C GLY A 63 34.65 -0.58 -2.98
N ALA A 64 34.84 0.42 -2.15
CA ALA A 64 35.61 1.60 -2.52
C ALA A 64 37.04 1.21 -2.92
N SER A 65 37.49 1.70 -4.07
CA SER A 65 38.88 1.48 -4.51
C SER A 65 39.86 2.04 -3.50
N ARG A 66 40.86 1.25 -3.15
CA ARG A 66 41.91 1.64 -2.19
C ARG A 66 43.26 1.42 -2.81
N VAL A 67 44.19 2.30 -2.47
CA VAL A 67 45.59 2.16 -2.86
C VAL A 67 46.40 1.79 -1.62
N PHE A 68 46.97 0.62 -1.62
CA PHE A 68 47.91 0.18 -0.60
C PHE A 68 49.32 0.57 -1.04
N ALA A 69 50.00 1.36 -0.23
CA ALA A 69 51.38 1.80 -0.50
C ALA A 69 52.23 1.56 0.75
N SER A 70 53.53 1.30 0.56
CA SER A 70 54.45 1.29 1.68
C SER A 70 54.50 2.64 2.37
N GLU A 71 54.52 2.69 3.71
CA GLU A 71 54.60 3.94 4.45
C GLU A 71 55.85 4.78 4.06
N ASP A 72 56.93 4.14 3.62
CA ASP A 72 58.16 4.85 3.21
C ASP A 72 57.99 5.59 1.89
N LEU A 73 57.00 5.24 1.09
CA LEU A 73 56.68 6.01 -0.14
C LEU A 73 55.82 7.25 0.14
N LEU A 74 55.23 7.33 1.33
CA LEU A 74 54.38 8.43 1.71
C LEU A 74 55.21 9.50 2.42
N ARG A 75 55.17 10.74 1.94
CA ARG A 75 55.80 11.86 2.63
C ARG A 75 55.00 12.22 3.90
N PRO A 76 55.68 12.38 5.05
CA PRO A 76 54.99 12.82 6.26
C PRO A 76 54.46 14.24 6.09
N ASP A 77 53.26 14.48 6.62
CA ASP A 77 52.70 15.83 6.75
C ASP A 77 53.44 16.62 7.86
N ALA A 78 53.04 17.92 8.03
CA ALA A 78 53.64 18.79 9.03
C ALA A 78 53.46 18.24 10.51
N GLN A 79 52.60 17.28 10.72
CA GLN A 79 52.29 16.60 11.98
C GLN A 79 52.97 15.22 12.05
N GLY A 80 53.76 14.84 11.04
CA GLY A 80 54.43 13.53 10.99
C GLY A 80 53.57 12.36 10.57
N ARG A 81 52.33 12.60 10.12
CA ARG A 81 51.44 11.54 9.63
C ARG A 81 51.74 11.23 8.17
N ARG A 82 51.85 9.96 7.82
CA ARG A 82 52.18 9.47 6.49
C ARG A 82 50.90 9.05 5.73
N ALA A 83 49.90 9.87 5.70
CA ALA A 83 48.66 9.64 4.95
C ALA A 83 48.38 10.76 3.96
N LEU A 84 48.04 10.41 2.73
CA LEU A 84 47.67 11.40 1.70
C LEU A 84 46.16 11.69 1.70
N GLN A 85 45.35 10.71 2.04
CA GLN A 85 43.90 10.86 2.13
C GLN A 85 43.35 9.66 2.88
N ASP A 86 42.55 9.90 3.92
CA ASP A 86 42.18 8.87 4.91
C ASP A 86 41.47 7.64 4.33
N ASP A 87 40.71 7.80 3.23
CA ASP A 87 39.93 6.73 2.64
C ASP A 87 40.53 6.07 1.39
N LEU A 88 41.46 6.73 0.73
CA LEU A 88 42.02 6.27 -0.54
C LEU A 88 43.36 5.53 -0.38
N PHE A 89 44.17 5.93 0.62
CA PHE A 89 45.53 5.39 0.82
C PHE A 89 45.64 4.70 2.19
N VAL A 90 46.11 3.47 2.16
CA VAL A 90 46.41 2.70 3.37
C VAL A 90 47.91 2.44 3.39
N GLY A 91 48.60 2.97 4.39
CA GLY A 91 50.01 2.66 4.66
C GLY A 91 50.15 1.26 5.27
N LEU A 92 50.99 0.43 4.69
CA LEU A 92 51.34 -0.89 5.23
C LEU A 92 52.72 -0.82 5.89
N PRO A 93 52.90 -1.43 7.06
CA PRO A 93 54.22 -1.55 7.68
C PRO A 93 55.12 -2.40 6.77
N ASP A 94 56.40 -2.02 6.71
CA ASP A 94 57.38 -2.54 5.76
C ASP A 94 57.61 -4.05 5.82
N ASP A 95 57.55 -4.66 4.63
CA ASP A 95 58.39 -5.83 4.29
C ASP A 95 59.49 -5.32 3.33
N PRO A 96 60.76 -5.29 3.72
CA PRO A 96 61.88 -4.76 2.90
C PRO A 96 62.00 -5.44 1.51
N ALA A 97 61.39 -6.60 1.34
CA ALA A 97 61.38 -7.34 0.08
C ALA A 97 60.31 -6.93 -0.89
N ASN A 98 59.34 -6.09 -0.49
CA ASN A 98 58.11 -5.86 -1.26
C ASN A 98 57.67 -4.39 -1.18
N VAL A 99 58.52 -3.44 -1.50
CA VAL A 99 58.17 -2.01 -1.62
C VAL A 99 57.32 -1.88 -2.89
N GLY A 100 56.02 -1.79 -2.74
CA GLY A 100 55.10 -1.70 -3.87
C GLY A 100 53.87 -0.87 -3.60
N VAL A 101 53.21 -0.45 -4.66
CA VAL A 101 51.89 0.14 -4.65
C VAL A 101 50.92 -0.85 -5.23
N THR A 102 49.94 -1.24 -4.46
CA THR A 102 48.88 -2.15 -4.93
C THR A 102 47.55 -1.41 -4.96
N VAL A 103 46.90 -1.43 -6.10
CA VAL A 103 45.54 -0.87 -6.24
C VAL A 103 44.54 -2.01 -6.01
N TYR A 104 43.72 -1.87 -5.00
CA TYR A 104 42.62 -2.76 -4.72
C TYR A 104 41.32 -2.14 -5.25
N SER A 105 40.74 -2.75 -6.26
CA SER A 105 39.46 -2.34 -6.84
C SER A 105 38.61 -3.59 -7.05
N PRO A 106 37.85 -4.01 -6.03
CA PRO A 106 37.04 -5.21 -6.11
C PRO A 106 35.85 -4.99 -7.06
N ALA A 107 35.44 -6.04 -7.75
CA ALA A 107 34.20 -6.05 -8.47
C ALA A 107 33.04 -6.11 -7.46
N LEU A 108 32.10 -5.18 -7.56
CA LEU A 108 30.90 -5.16 -6.72
C LEU A 108 29.96 -6.29 -7.13
N ARG A 109 29.31 -6.91 -6.13
CA ARG A 109 28.32 -7.98 -6.32
C ARG A 109 26.89 -7.45 -6.28
N GLU A 110 26.70 -6.18 -6.60
CA GLU A 110 25.42 -5.44 -6.54
C GLU A 110 24.30 -6.19 -7.25
N GLY A 111 24.55 -6.79 -8.42
CA GLY A 111 23.52 -7.51 -9.18
C GLY A 111 22.89 -8.66 -8.41
N SER A 112 23.69 -9.39 -7.60
CA SER A 112 23.18 -10.49 -6.77
C SER A 112 22.30 -9.97 -5.62
N TYR A 113 22.68 -8.84 -5.01
CA TYR A 113 21.89 -8.23 -3.94
C TYR A 113 20.60 -7.63 -4.48
N LEU A 114 20.62 -6.96 -5.63
CA LEU A 114 19.44 -6.41 -6.29
C LEU A 114 18.47 -7.52 -6.71
N ALA A 115 18.96 -8.62 -7.29
CA ALA A 115 18.13 -9.77 -7.61
C ALA A 115 17.48 -10.36 -6.35
N ARG A 116 18.25 -10.53 -5.26
CA ARG A 116 17.72 -11.01 -3.98
C ARG A 116 16.66 -10.06 -3.39
N LYS A 117 16.87 -8.75 -3.48
CA LYS A 117 15.90 -7.73 -3.06
C LYS A 117 14.59 -7.88 -3.83
N GLN A 118 14.65 -8.04 -5.15
CA GLN A 118 13.47 -8.25 -5.98
C GLN A 118 12.71 -9.52 -5.60
N ASP A 119 13.41 -10.63 -5.32
CA ASP A 119 12.79 -11.87 -4.86
C ASP A 119 12.07 -11.70 -3.51
N LEU A 120 12.67 -10.96 -2.57
CA LEU A 120 12.06 -10.67 -1.28
C LEU A 120 10.82 -9.79 -1.42
N LEU A 121 10.86 -8.76 -2.28
CA LEU A 121 9.71 -7.91 -2.56
C LEU A 121 8.56 -8.70 -3.19
N ARG A 122 8.86 -9.59 -4.15
CA ARG A 122 7.86 -10.50 -4.75
C ARG A 122 7.25 -11.44 -3.71
N GLY A 123 8.07 -11.93 -2.79
CA GLY A 123 7.60 -12.74 -1.67
C GLY A 123 6.66 -11.96 -0.75
N CYS A 124 6.98 -10.70 -0.44
CA CYS A 124 6.10 -9.81 0.32
C CYS A 124 4.77 -9.58 -0.41
N GLU A 125 4.79 -9.27 -1.71
CA GLU A 125 3.57 -9.12 -2.51
C GLU A 125 2.67 -10.36 -2.41
N SER A 126 3.25 -11.55 -2.55
CA SER A 126 2.51 -12.80 -2.48
C SER A 126 1.88 -13.05 -1.11
N LEU A 127 2.62 -12.79 -0.01
CA LEU A 127 2.12 -13.03 1.35
C LEU A 127 1.10 -11.98 1.80
N LEU A 128 1.15 -10.77 1.24
CA LEU A 128 0.24 -9.67 1.57
C LEU A 128 -0.98 -9.62 0.63
N GLY A 129 -1.10 -10.55 -0.32
CA GLY A 129 -2.16 -10.53 -1.33
C GLY A 129 -2.06 -9.30 -2.24
N LEU A 130 -0.88 -8.72 -2.43
CA LEU A 130 -0.66 -7.59 -3.30
C LEU A 130 -0.45 -8.04 -4.74
N ARG A 131 -0.90 -7.22 -5.66
CA ARG A 131 -0.63 -7.45 -7.09
C ARG A 131 0.88 -7.35 -7.35
N ARG A 132 1.39 -8.27 -8.17
CA ARG A 132 2.79 -8.26 -8.58
C ARG A 132 3.16 -6.98 -9.31
N GLY A 133 4.26 -6.36 -8.91
CA GLY A 133 4.72 -5.08 -9.45
C GLY A 133 4.26 -3.85 -8.68
N ILE A 134 3.63 -4.01 -7.51
CA ILE A 134 3.34 -2.89 -6.59
C ILE A 134 4.60 -2.54 -5.79
N LEU A 135 5.32 -3.55 -5.29
CA LEU A 135 6.55 -3.40 -4.53
C LEU A 135 7.78 -3.78 -5.35
N SER A 136 7.65 -4.83 -6.17
CA SER A 136 8.73 -5.33 -7.03
C SER A 136 8.71 -4.66 -8.41
N GLU A 137 9.83 -4.73 -9.10
CA GLU A 137 9.91 -4.32 -10.50
C GLU A 137 9.09 -5.26 -11.37
N VAL A 138 8.34 -4.68 -12.30
CA VAL A 138 7.60 -5.44 -13.31
C VAL A 138 8.59 -5.90 -14.37
N GLU A 139 8.78 -7.21 -14.48
CA GLU A 139 9.44 -7.76 -15.67
C GLU A 139 8.57 -7.44 -16.87
N THR A 140 9.11 -6.69 -17.83
CA THR A 140 8.42 -6.42 -19.08
C THR A 140 8.15 -7.77 -19.74
N PRO A 141 6.88 -8.20 -19.88
CA PRO A 141 6.59 -9.48 -20.48
C PRO A 141 7.09 -9.49 -21.93
N ALA A 142 7.72 -10.56 -22.33
CA ALA A 142 8.19 -10.73 -23.70
C ALA A 142 7.03 -10.70 -24.73
N GLU A 143 5.80 -10.98 -24.25
CA GLU A 143 4.57 -10.91 -25.05
C GLU A 143 3.50 -10.09 -24.29
N PRO A 144 2.64 -9.34 -25.02
CA PRO A 144 1.55 -8.61 -24.40
C PRO A 144 0.55 -9.58 -23.76
N ARG A 145 0.31 -9.42 -22.46
CA ARG A 145 -0.69 -10.22 -21.74
C ARG A 145 -2.10 -9.85 -22.17
N THR A 146 -2.97 -10.83 -22.25
CA THR A 146 -4.39 -10.59 -22.52
C THR A 146 -5.08 -9.97 -21.30
N ALA A 147 -6.16 -9.22 -21.52
CA ALA A 147 -6.96 -8.64 -20.44
C ALA A 147 -7.46 -9.70 -19.45
N THR A 148 -7.75 -10.90 -19.92
CA THR A 148 -8.19 -12.04 -19.10
C THR A 148 -7.08 -12.55 -18.17
N GLU A 149 -5.83 -12.61 -18.63
CA GLU A 149 -4.69 -12.99 -17.80
C GLU A 149 -4.37 -11.93 -16.74
N ILE A 150 -4.52 -10.65 -17.09
CA ILE A 150 -4.36 -9.55 -16.13
C ILE A 150 -5.45 -9.63 -15.06
N ALA A 151 -6.70 -9.86 -15.45
CA ALA A 151 -7.82 -10.00 -14.53
C ALA A 151 -7.64 -11.22 -13.60
N ALA A 152 -7.22 -12.37 -14.13
CA ALA A 152 -6.99 -13.57 -13.32
C ALA A 152 -5.85 -13.39 -12.30
N THR A 153 -4.86 -12.56 -12.61
CA THR A 153 -3.71 -12.30 -11.72
C THR A 153 -4.04 -11.31 -10.60
N SER A 154 -5.15 -10.57 -10.70
CA SER A 154 -5.54 -9.55 -9.71
C SER A 154 -6.60 -10.02 -8.70
N VAL A 155 -7.12 -11.25 -8.81
CA VAL A 155 -8.21 -11.74 -7.95
C VAL A 155 -7.86 -11.68 -6.45
N ASP A 156 -6.67 -12.13 -6.06
CA ASP A 156 -6.24 -12.12 -4.66
C ASP A 156 -6.11 -10.68 -4.11
N TYR A 157 -5.61 -9.77 -4.94
CA TYR A 157 -5.52 -8.35 -4.60
C TYR A 157 -6.92 -7.74 -4.40
N ASP A 158 -7.85 -8.05 -5.30
CA ASP A 158 -9.23 -7.57 -5.23
C ASP A 158 -9.94 -8.06 -3.97
N LEU A 159 -9.71 -9.32 -3.58
CA LEU A 159 -10.23 -9.89 -2.34
C LEU A 159 -9.63 -9.19 -1.11
N THR A 160 -8.33 -9.00 -1.07
CA THR A 160 -7.65 -8.28 0.03
C THR A 160 -8.20 -6.86 0.22
N ILE A 161 -8.42 -6.13 -0.89
CA ILE A 161 -8.99 -4.78 -0.83
C ILE A 161 -10.44 -4.82 -0.33
N ARG A 162 -11.26 -5.76 -0.80
CA ARG A 162 -12.65 -5.89 -0.36
C ARG A 162 -12.76 -6.22 1.13
N ASP A 163 -11.90 -7.09 1.63
CA ASP A 163 -11.85 -7.45 3.05
C ASP A 163 -11.49 -6.22 3.91
N LEU A 164 -10.53 -5.41 3.47
CA LEU A 164 -10.18 -4.15 4.13
C LEU A 164 -11.32 -3.13 4.07
N GLN A 165 -11.97 -2.98 2.93
CA GLN A 165 -13.14 -2.10 2.76
C GLN A 165 -14.30 -2.53 3.68
N SER A 166 -14.56 -3.83 3.78
CA SER A 166 -15.56 -4.37 4.69
C SER A 166 -15.24 -4.04 6.15
N ALA A 167 -13.99 -4.27 6.59
CA ALA A 167 -13.55 -3.95 7.95
C ALA A 167 -13.67 -2.44 8.27
N TRP A 168 -13.37 -1.59 7.31
CA TRP A 168 -13.58 -0.14 7.42
C TRP A 168 -15.06 0.22 7.51
N THR A 169 -15.89 -0.37 6.65
CA THR A 169 -17.35 -0.14 6.66
C THR A 169 -17.94 -0.47 8.03
N ASP A 170 -17.59 -1.64 8.58
CA ASP A 170 -18.03 -2.07 9.91
C ASP A 170 -17.57 -1.07 11.00
N THR A 171 -16.34 -0.58 10.90
CA THR A 171 -15.80 0.38 11.85
C THR A 171 -16.53 1.72 11.79
N VAL A 172 -16.82 2.22 10.59
CA VAL A 172 -17.58 3.46 10.40
C VAL A 172 -19.00 3.31 10.92
N GLN A 173 -19.66 2.16 10.68
CA GLN A 173 -20.98 1.87 11.23
C GLN A 173 -20.98 1.88 12.77
N GLN A 174 -19.97 1.25 13.39
CA GLN A 174 -19.79 1.27 14.85
C GLN A 174 -19.57 2.70 15.35
N ALA A 175 -18.74 3.50 14.68
CA ALA A 175 -18.49 4.89 15.05
C ALA A 175 -19.77 5.74 14.97
N MET A 176 -20.55 5.58 13.91
CA MET A 176 -21.83 6.31 13.75
C MET A 176 -22.86 5.89 14.80
N ALA A 177 -22.98 4.62 15.08
CA ALA A 177 -23.86 4.12 16.14
C ALA A 177 -23.47 4.70 17.52
N LEU A 178 -22.15 4.75 17.79
CA LEU A 178 -21.63 5.34 19.01
C LEU A 178 -21.90 6.85 19.08
N CYS A 179 -21.67 7.57 17.99
CA CYS A 179 -21.99 9.01 17.90
C CYS A 179 -23.48 9.29 18.15
N SER A 180 -24.36 8.48 17.57
CA SER A 180 -25.80 8.57 17.78
C SER A 180 -26.18 8.33 19.24
N ALA A 181 -25.64 7.28 19.86
CA ALA A 181 -25.88 6.95 21.26
C ALA A 181 -25.37 8.06 22.22
N LEU A 182 -24.16 8.58 21.97
CA LEU A 182 -23.62 9.69 22.76
C LEU A 182 -24.42 10.97 22.54
N GLY A 183 -24.84 11.26 21.32
CA GLY A 183 -25.70 12.40 21.01
C GLY A 183 -27.00 12.36 21.79
N ALA A 184 -27.65 11.20 21.89
CA ALA A 184 -28.84 11.01 22.71
C ALA A 184 -28.57 11.23 24.20
N VAL A 185 -27.43 10.79 24.73
CA VAL A 185 -27.04 11.01 26.13
C VAL A 185 -26.81 12.51 26.44
N TYR A 186 -26.19 13.24 25.51
CA TYR A 186 -25.88 14.65 25.68
C TYR A 186 -26.96 15.59 25.14
N GLY A 187 -28.09 15.06 24.64
CA GLY A 187 -29.18 15.87 24.11
C GLY A 187 -28.79 16.69 22.88
N LEU A 188 -27.93 16.17 22.03
CA LEU A 188 -27.52 16.84 20.80
C LEU A 188 -28.54 16.55 19.69
N ASP A 189 -29.15 17.62 19.15
CA ASP A 189 -30.08 17.50 18.04
C ASP A 189 -29.36 17.39 16.70
N GLY A 190 -29.97 16.70 15.72
CA GLY A 190 -29.51 16.67 14.34
C GLY A 190 -28.53 15.51 14.01
N LEU A 191 -28.25 14.61 14.96
CA LEU A 191 -27.48 13.43 14.66
C LEU A 191 -28.36 12.33 14.03
N PRO A 192 -27.90 11.64 12.98
CA PRO A 192 -28.66 10.59 12.32
C PRO A 192 -28.88 9.44 13.30
N GLN A 193 -30.13 9.09 13.53
CA GLN A 193 -30.48 8.08 14.55
C GLN A 193 -30.23 6.63 14.12
N THR A 194 -30.07 6.33 12.83
CA THR A 194 -30.01 4.93 12.35
C THR A 194 -29.54 4.76 10.90
N ALA A 195 -28.80 5.64 10.33
CA ALA A 195 -28.35 5.45 8.94
C ALA A 195 -27.07 4.62 8.90
N ALA A 196 -27.15 3.43 8.30
CA ALA A 196 -25.94 2.77 7.81
C ALA A 196 -25.31 3.71 6.76
N PRO A 197 -24.06 4.15 6.93
CA PRO A 197 -23.43 5.02 5.96
C PRO A 197 -23.28 4.28 4.63
N ALA A 198 -23.72 4.90 3.55
CA ALA A 198 -23.31 4.46 2.22
C ALA A 198 -21.88 4.97 2.01
N ILE A 199 -20.92 4.08 1.99
CA ILE A 199 -19.54 4.41 1.73
C ILE A 199 -19.27 4.12 0.25
N ASP A 200 -19.00 5.16 -0.51
CA ASP A 200 -18.49 5.02 -1.86
C ASP A 200 -16.97 4.90 -1.79
N TRP A 201 -16.47 3.72 -2.12
CA TRP A 201 -15.03 3.44 -2.18
C TRP A 201 -14.38 3.94 -3.46
N GLY A 202 -15.15 4.55 -4.33
CA GLY A 202 -14.71 5.00 -5.64
C GLY A 202 -14.39 3.84 -6.59
N ASP A 203 -14.15 4.20 -7.83
CA ASP A 203 -13.81 3.25 -8.89
C ASP A 203 -12.36 2.78 -8.83
N GLY A 204 -11.74 2.69 -7.71
CA GLY A 204 -10.34 2.28 -7.53
C GLY A 204 -9.73 1.47 -8.68
N VAL A 205 -8.52 1.06 -8.56
CA VAL A 205 -7.74 0.27 -9.55
C VAL A 205 -8.46 -1.01 -10.06
N LEU A 206 -9.62 -1.34 -9.47
CA LEU A 206 -10.35 -2.59 -9.67
C LEU A 206 -11.40 -2.54 -10.79
N TYR A 207 -11.71 -1.36 -11.30
CA TYR A 207 -12.75 -1.22 -12.31
C TYR A 207 -12.16 -1.00 -13.71
N ASP A 208 -12.33 -1.98 -14.56
CA ASP A 208 -12.29 -1.75 -16.01
C ASP A 208 -13.57 -0.99 -16.40
N ARG A 209 -13.50 0.33 -16.28
CA ARG A 209 -14.62 1.24 -16.59
C ARG A 209 -15.16 1.03 -17.99
N ALA A 210 -14.32 0.64 -18.94
CA ALA A 210 -14.71 0.35 -20.30
C ALA A 210 -15.56 -0.93 -20.39
N ARG A 211 -15.19 -1.96 -19.62
CA ARG A 211 -15.95 -3.22 -19.57
C ARG A 211 -17.31 -3.02 -18.91
N ILE A 212 -17.36 -2.35 -17.77
CA ILE A 212 -18.63 -2.09 -17.08
C ILE A 212 -19.54 -1.22 -17.95
N TRP A 213 -18.99 -0.22 -18.63
CA TRP A 213 -19.76 0.58 -19.57
C TRP A 213 -20.33 -0.25 -20.71
N ALA A 214 -19.56 -1.20 -21.24
CA ALA A 214 -20.05 -2.12 -22.27
C ALA A 214 -21.19 -3.01 -21.73
N GLU A 215 -21.03 -3.59 -20.55
CA GLU A 215 -22.06 -4.39 -19.87
C GLU A 215 -23.34 -3.58 -19.60
N GLN A 216 -23.20 -2.34 -19.11
CA GLN A 216 -24.35 -1.45 -18.88
C GLN A 216 -25.06 -1.08 -20.17
N ARG A 217 -24.33 -0.84 -21.26
CA ARG A 217 -24.94 -0.60 -22.56
C ARG A 217 -25.75 -1.79 -23.06
N GLU A 218 -25.23 -3.02 -22.91
CA GLU A 218 -25.98 -4.23 -23.24
C GLU A 218 -27.27 -4.36 -22.42
N LEU A 219 -27.22 -4.02 -21.13
CA LEU A 219 -28.42 -4.02 -20.27
C LEU A 219 -29.43 -2.93 -20.67
N VAL A 220 -28.96 -1.77 -21.10
CA VAL A 220 -29.81 -0.70 -21.63
C VAL A 220 -30.46 -1.14 -22.96
N ASP A 221 -29.67 -1.71 -23.88
CA ASP A 221 -30.15 -2.20 -25.17
C ASP A 221 -31.16 -3.37 -25.00
N ALA A 222 -30.97 -4.20 -23.96
CA ALA A 222 -31.91 -5.25 -23.57
C ALA A 222 -33.17 -4.72 -22.83
N GLY A 223 -33.25 -3.42 -22.54
CA GLY A 223 -34.36 -2.81 -21.78
C GLY A 223 -34.39 -3.17 -20.29
N LEU A 224 -33.32 -3.73 -19.75
CA LEU A 224 -33.21 -4.15 -18.35
C LEU A 224 -32.69 -3.03 -17.44
N LEU A 225 -31.99 -2.06 -17.99
CA LEU A 225 -31.46 -0.90 -17.28
C LEU A 225 -31.95 0.39 -17.90
N ARG A 226 -32.34 1.36 -17.09
CA ARG A 226 -32.71 2.70 -17.56
C ARG A 226 -31.46 3.43 -18.06
N PRO A 227 -31.49 4.04 -19.27
CA PRO A 227 -30.31 4.72 -19.83
C PRO A 227 -29.76 5.83 -18.94
N GLU A 228 -30.62 6.52 -18.19
CA GLU A 228 -30.24 7.59 -17.29
C GLU A 228 -29.34 7.09 -16.15
N LEU A 229 -29.58 5.85 -15.66
CA LEU A 229 -28.76 5.25 -14.61
C LEU A 229 -27.38 4.88 -15.13
N ALA A 230 -27.30 4.36 -16.35
CA ALA A 230 -26.01 4.07 -16.99
C ALA A 230 -25.20 5.35 -17.23
N LEU A 231 -25.86 6.43 -17.66
CA LEU A 231 -25.23 7.75 -17.84
C LEU A 231 -24.82 8.38 -16.50
N ALA A 232 -25.67 8.26 -15.46
CA ALA A 232 -25.35 8.71 -14.11
C ALA A 232 -24.08 8.07 -13.60
N TRP A 233 -23.97 6.76 -13.72
CA TRP A 233 -22.79 6.01 -13.35
C TRP A 233 -21.56 6.43 -14.18
N TYR A 234 -21.70 6.58 -15.49
CA TYR A 234 -20.58 6.92 -16.36
C TYR A 234 -20.00 8.32 -16.09
N PHE A 235 -20.85 9.30 -15.79
CA PHE A 235 -20.46 10.68 -15.53
C PHE A 235 -20.39 11.04 -14.04
N ASP A 236 -20.55 10.03 -13.15
CA ASP A 236 -20.54 10.21 -11.70
C ASP A 236 -21.52 11.31 -11.23
N LEU A 237 -22.78 11.18 -11.66
CA LEU A 237 -23.82 12.14 -11.36
C LEU A 237 -24.79 11.63 -10.30
N PRO A 238 -25.36 12.51 -9.45
CA PRO A 238 -26.40 12.13 -8.49
C PRO A 238 -27.60 11.51 -9.23
N HIS A 239 -28.15 10.41 -8.70
CA HIS A 239 -29.23 9.65 -9.33
C HIS A 239 -30.18 8.98 -8.32
N GLU A 240 -30.19 9.50 -7.09
CA GLU A 240 -31.04 8.96 -6.03
C GLU A 240 -32.51 9.40 -6.16
N THR A 241 -32.75 10.54 -6.78
CA THR A 241 -34.09 11.10 -6.95
C THR A 241 -34.56 11.11 -8.40
N GLU A 242 -35.88 11.00 -8.62
CA GLU A 242 -36.45 11.07 -9.98
C GLU A 242 -36.21 12.47 -10.63
N ALA A 243 -36.03 13.50 -9.83
CA ALA A 243 -35.68 14.83 -10.32
C ALA A 243 -34.28 14.88 -10.94
N GLU A 244 -33.33 14.24 -10.30
CA GLU A 244 -31.93 14.09 -10.79
C GLU A 244 -31.89 13.27 -12.07
N LEU A 245 -32.63 12.17 -12.13
CA LEU A 245 -32.74 11.36 -13.34
C LEU A 245 -33.39 12.12 -14.49
N ALA A 246 -34.38 12.96 -14.21
CA ALA A 246 -35.00 13.82 -15.22
C ALA A 246 -34.02 14.89 -15.74
N GLU A 247 -33.13 15.40 -14.88
CA GLU A 247 -32.06 16.33 -15.28
C GLU A 247 -31.06 15.64 -16.21
N ILE A 248 -30.64 14.43 -15.87
CA ILE A 248 -29.71 13.61 -16.70
C ILE A 248 -30.33 13.35 -18.06
N ARG A 249 -31.62 12.96 -18.08
CA ARG A 249 -32.35 12.73 -19.32
C ARG A 249 -32.37 13.98 -20.18
N ARG A 250 -32.66 15.12 -19.60
CA ARG A 250 -32.71 16.41 -20.30
C ARG A 250 -31.32 16.80 -20.86
N ARG A 251 -30.27 16.54 -20.09
CA ARG A 251 -28.91 16.96 -20.45
C ARG A 251 -28.26 16.10 -21.51
N PHE A 252 -28.50 14.79 -21.50
CA PHE A 252 -27.75 13.83 -22.30
C PHE A 252 -28.58 13.12 -23.38
N MET A 253 -29.89 13.02 -23.20
CA MET A 253 -30.71 12.19 -24.09
C MET A 253 -31.55 13.00 -25.10
N GLY A 254 -31.59 14.34 -24.94
CA GLY A 254 -32.40 15.19 -25.84
C GLY A 254 -33.90 14.83 -25.85
N ASP A 255 -34.68 15.51 -26.67
CA ASP A 255 -36.14 15.31 -26.78
C ASP A 255 -36.54 14.06 -27.62
N SER A 256 -35.63 13.11 -27.83
CA SER A 256 -35.88 11.91 -28.66
C SER A 256 -36.85 10.89 -28.03
N GLY A 257 -37.42 11.17 -26.88
CA GLY A 257 -38.35 10.31 -26.13
C GLY A 257 -39.83 10.48 -26.43
N ARG A 258 -40.22 11.15 -27.53
CA ARG A 258 -41.61 11.23 -28.01
C ARG A 258 -41.77 10.58 -29.39
N ALA A 259 -41.53 9.30 -29.48
CA ALA A 259 -42.01 8.50 -30.61
C ALA A 259 -42.13 7.03 -30.17
N GLN A 260 -43.37 6.66 -29.98
CA GLN A 260 -44.04 5.37 -29.86
C GLN A 260 -44.34 4.85 -28.49
#